data_06c8f20e244ae77ef6bf7c665d35c88c
#
_entry.id   06c8f20e244ae77ef6bf7c665d35c88c
#
_cell.length_a   1.000
_cell.length_b   1.000
_cell.length_c   1.000
_cell.angle_alpha   90.00
_cell.angle_beta   90.00
_cell.angle_gamma   90.00
#
_symmetry.space_group_name_H-M   'P 1'
#
loop_
_entity.id
_entity.type
_entity.pdbx_description
1 polymer ?
#
loop_
_entity_poly.entity_id
_entity_poly.type
_entity_poly.pdbx_seq_one_letter_code
_entity_poly.pdbx_strand_id
1 'polypeptide(L)'
;GIPGQAVSAIIKDCKNQENAKIFIDFVTSAEVQDLFGTEFMSRPVREGAKVADFIPDADSITYIERDPNEIAEHKANVIDTFNEIFAEVQ
;
A
#
# COMPACT_ATOMS: atom_id res chain seq x y z
N GLY A 1 4.81 -14.01 -2.21
CA GLY A 1 4.03 -12.85 -2.63
C GLY A 1 4.87 -11.62 -2.86
N ILE A 2 4.27 -10.65 -3.52
CA ILE A 2 4.89 -9.33 -3.73
C ILE A 2 4.20 -8.35 -2.80
N PRO A 3 4.91 -7.71 -1.86
CA PRO A 3 4.28 -6.77 -0.94
C PRO A 3 3.89 -5.48 -1.66
N GLY A 4 2.69 -4.99 -1.38
CA GLY A 4 2.22 -3.70 -1.85
C GLY A 4 1.77 -2.86 -0.67
N GLN A 5 2.00 -1.55 -0.72
CA GLN A 5 1.62 -0.64 0.35
C GLN A 5 0.82 0.53 -0.18
N ALA A 6 -0.29 0.83 0.49
CA ALA A 6 -0.97 2.10 0.34
C ALA A 6 -0.47 3.03 1.46
N VAL A 7 -0.14 4.25 1.13
CA VAL A 7 0.50 5.19 2.06
C VAL A 7 -0.29 6.50 2.11
N SER A 8 -0.44 7.04 3.31
CA SER A 8 -0.98 8.38 3.53
C SER A 8 0.06 9.23 4.24
N ALA A 9 0.18 10.48 3.83
CA ALA A 9 1.14 11.42 4.42
C ALA A 9 0.56 12.82 4.46
N ILE A 10 1.08 13.61 5.41
CA ILE A 10 0.72 15.02 5.52
C ILE A 10 1.73 15.83 4.71
N ILE A 11 1.23 16.62 3.77
CA ILE A 11 2.08 17.50 2.96
C ILE A 11 2.64 18.62 3.86
N LYS A 12 3.94 18.86 3.76
CA LYS A 12 4.59 19.92 4.51
C LYS A 12 3.97 21.27 4.16
N ASP A 13 3.71 22.08 5.19
CA ASP A 13 3.12 23.44 5.06
C ASP A 13 1.74 23.46 4.40
N CYS A 14 0.97 22.38 4.46
CA CYS A 14 -0.39 22.37 3.97
C CYS A 14 -1.31 23.25 4.84
N LYS A 15 -2.37 23.80 4.22
CA LYS A 15 -3.27 24.75 4.89
C LYS A 15 -4.11 24.13 6.00
N ASN A 16 -4.46 22.85 5.88
CA ASN A 16 -5.38 22.17 6.80
C ASN A 16 -4.66 21.05 7.56
N GLN A 17 -3.50 21.36 8.14
CA GLN A 17 -2.65 20.38 8.79
C GLN A 17 -3.35 19.67 9.95
N GLU A 18 -4.11 20.39 10.78
CA GLU A 18 -4.85 19.79 11.88
C GLU A 18 -5.93 18.82 11.39
N ASN A 19 -6.66 19.18 10.35
CA ASN A 19 -7.66 18.28 9.75
C ASN A 19 -7.01 17.07 9.10
N ALA A 20 -5.84 17.22 8.51
CA ALA A 20 -5.08 16.10 7.95
C ALA A 20 -4.67 15.11 9.03
N LYS A 21 -4.24 15.57 10.19
CA LYS A 21 -3.91 14.72 11.32
C LYS A 21 -5.14 13.97 11.84
N ILE A 22 -6.27 14.65 11.94
CA ILE A 22 -7.54 14.03 12.36
C ILE A 22 -7.94 12.92 11.38
N PHE A 23 -7.79 13.15 10.09
CA PHE A 23 -8.08 12.15 9.06
C PHE A 23 -7.19 10.91 9.19
N ILE A 24 -5.89 11.09 9.37
CA ILE A 24 -4.96 9.97 9.54
C ILE A 24 -5.28 9.19 10.83
N ASP A 25 -5.57 9.88 11.93
CA ASP A 25 -5.94 9.24 13.18
C ASP A 25 -7.23 8.43 13.02
N PHE A 26 -8.19 8.95 12.27
CA PHE A 26 -9.44 8.25 11.97
C PHE A 26 -9.20 6.99 11.15
N VAL A 27 -8.44 7.09 10.07
CA VAL A 27 -8.17 5.96 9.16
C VAL A 27 -7.40 4.85 9.85
N THR A 28 -6.50 5.20 10.79
CA THR A 28 -5.72 4.22 11.54
C THR A 28 -6.39 3.77 12.84
N SER A 29 -7.58 4.25 13.15
CA SER A 29 -8.33 3.83 14.34
C SER A 29 -8.69 2.34 14.29
N ALA A 30 -8.91 1.73 15.44
CA ALA A 30 -9.28 0.33 15.54
C ALA A 30 -10.52 0.00 14.71
N GLU A 31 -11.54 0.86 14.80
CA GLU A 31 -12.80 0.67 14.08
C GLU A 31 -12.63 0.63 12.56
N VAL A 32 -11.91 1.61 12.02
CA VAL A 32 -11.67 1.68 10.56
C VAL A 32 -10.76 0.56 10.09
N GLN A 33 -9.72 0.22 10.85
CA GLN A 33 -8.82 -0.87 10.49
C GLN A 33 -9.51 -2.24 10.53
N ASP A 34 -10.47 -2.43 11.43
CA ASP A 34 -11.31 -3.62 11.44
C ASP A 34 -12.16 -3.70 10.16
N LEU A 35 -12.68 -2.56 9.68
CA LEU A 35 -13.42 -2.52 8.42
C LEU A 35 -12.53 -2.89 7.23
N PHE A 36 -11.29 -2.41 7.19
CA PHE A 36 -10.35 -2.80 6.14
C PHE A 36 -10.11 -4.30 6.11
N GLY A 37 -9.97 -4.93 7.28
CA GLY A 37 -9.71 -6.36 7.38
C GLY A 37 -10.92 -7.24 7.10
N THR A 38 -12.14 -6.78 7.40
CA THR A 38 -13.35 -7.59 7.33
C THR A 38 -14.22 -7.29 6.12
N GLU A 39 -14.40 -6.01 5.76
CA GLU A 39 -15.30 -5.59 4.69
C GLU A 39 -14.56 -5.31 3.37
N PHE A 40 -13.38 -4.70 3.44
CA PHE A 40 -12.62 -4.32 2.26
C PHE A 40 -11.56 -5.35 1.87
N MET A 41 -11.41 -6.41 2.65
CA MET A 41 -10.46 -7.51 2.38
C MET A 41 -9.02 -7.03 2.23
N SER A 42 -8.67 -5.95 2.90
CA SER A 42 -7.32 -5.39 2.92
C SER A 42 -6.66 -5.69 4.25
N ARG A 43 -5.37 -5.99 4.23
CA ARG A 43 -4.65 -6.25 5.48
C ARG A 43 -4.50 -4.95 6.26
N PRO A 44 -5.04 -4.87 7.48
CA PRO A 44 -4.92 -3.65 8.29
C PRO A 44 -3.48 -3.45 8.77
N VAL A 45 -3.14 -2.18 9.04
CA VAL A 45 -1.81 -1.82 9.57
C VAL A 45 -1.79 -1.76 11.10
N ARG A 46 -2.96 -1.76 11.73
CA ARG A 46 -3.06 -1.71 13.20
C ARG A 46 -2.96 -3.12 13.76
N GLU A 47 -2.06 -3.30 14.72
CA GLU A 47 -1.90 -4.58 15.41
C GLU A 47 -3.19 -4.94 16.16
N GLY A 48 -3.57 -6.21 16.06
CA GLY A 48 -4.78 -6.73 16.72
C GLY A 48 -6.09 -6.40 16.01
N ALA A 49 -6.06 -5.71 14.85
CA ALA A 49 -7.26 -5.45 14.08
C ALA A 49 -7.86 -6.74 13.53
N LYS A 50 -9.18 -6.77 13.42
CA LYS A 50 -9.90 -7.93 12.90
C LYS A 50 -9.69 -8.10 11.41
N VAL A 51 -9.58 -9.34 10.96
CA VAL A 51 -9.48 -9.69 9.53
C VAL A 51 -10.46 -10.81 9.22
N ALA A 52 -10.86 -10.92 7.96
CA ALA A 52 -11.70 -12.04 7.52
C ALA A 52 -10.94 -13.36 7.65
N ASP A 53 -11.66 -14.43 7.94
CA ASP A 53 -11.05 -15.74 8.24
C ASP A 53 -10.19 -16.30 7.12
N PHE A 54 -10.48 -15.96 5.87
CA PHE A 54 -9.74 -16.47 4.72
C PHE A 54 -8.48 -15.66 4.40
N ILE A 55 -8.23 -14.56 5.11
CA ILE A 55 -6.99 -13.79 4.94
C ILE A 55 -5.90 -14.47 5.75
N PRO A 56 -4.81 -14.97 5.13
CA PRO A 56 -3.75 -15.64 5.88
C PRO A 56 -2.96 -14.67 6.75
N ASP A 57 -2.39 -15.18 7.83
CA ASP A 57 -1.51 -14.39 8.68
C ASP A 57 -0.31 -13.88 7.91
N ALA A 58 0.14 -12.66 8.23
CA ALA A 58 1.28 -12.05 7.56
C ALA A 58 2.54 -12.93 7.64
N ASP A 59 2.75 -13.57 8.78
CA ASP A 59 3.90 -14.42 9.01
C ASP A 59 3.87 -15.73 8.20
N SER A 60 2.70 -16.13 7.70
CA SER A 60 2.56 -17.34 6.88
C SER A 60 2.90 -17.10 5.40
N ILE A 61 3.12 -15.86 5.00
CA ILE A 61 3.38 -15.48 3.61
C ILE A 61 4.86 -15.13 3.45
N THR A 62 5.50 -15.74 2.44
CA THR A 62 6.85 -15.37 2.05
C THR A 62 6.77 -14.27 0.99
N TYR A 63 7.38 -13.14 1.27
CA TYR A 63 7.38 -11.99 0.36
C TYR A 63 8.70 -11.88 -0.39
N ILE A 64 8.61 -11.42 -1.64
CA ILE A 64 9.79 -11.06 -2.43
C ILE A 64 10.25 -9.69 -1.95
N GLU A 65 11.53 -9.60 -1.57
CA GLU A 65 12.11 -8.32 -1.19
C GLU A 65 12.34 -7.46 -2.42
N ARG A 66 12.01 -6.18 -2.31
CA ARG A 66 12.22 -5.19 -3.36
C ARG A 66 12.94 -3.99 -2.78
N ASP A 67 13.93 -3.50 -3.53
CA ASP A 67 14.61 -2.26 -3.20
C ASP A 67 13.92 -1.11 -3.93
N PRO A 68 13.23 -0.19 -3.22
CA PRO A 68 12.54 0.92 -3.86
C PRO A 68 13.48 1.83 -4.66
N ASN A 69 14.72 1.97 -4.23
CA ASN A 69 15.71 2.81 -4.93
C ASN A 69 16.11 2.19 -6.26
N GLU A 70 16.31 0.88 -6.29
CA GLU A 70 16.60 0.15 -7.53
C GLU A 70 15.44 0.24 -8.52
N ILE A 71 14.22 0.07 -8.02
CA ILE A 71 13.01 0.19 -8.85
C ILE A 71 12.91 1.61 -9.43
N ALA A 72 13.13 2.63 -8.63
CA ALA A 72 13.08 4.03 -9.09
C ALA A 72 14.17 4.32 -10.12
N GLU A 73 15.37 3.77 -9.93
CA GLU A 73 16.50 3.95 -10.84
C GLU A 73 16.20 3.38 -12.23
N HIS A 74 15.54 2.23 -12.29
CA HIS A 74 15.29 1.53 -13.56
C HIS A 74 13.90 1.82 -14.15
N LYS A 75 13.10 2.63 -13.49
CA LYS A 75 11.70 2.86 -13.89
C LYS A 75 11.54 3.32 -15.34
N ALA A 76 12.30 4.34 -15.75
CA ALA A 76 12.19 4.88 -17.11
C ALA A 76 12.57 3.83 -18.16
N ASN A 77 13.65 3.09 -17.93
CA ASN A 77 14.11 2.06 -18.84
C ASN A 77 13.09 0.91 -18.96
N VAL A 78 12.49 0.50 -17.86
CA VAL A 78 11.46 -0.55 -17.85
C VAL A 78 10.24 -0.11 -18.64
N ILE A 79 9.78 1.11 -18.46
CA ILE A 79 8.62 1.67 -19.17
C ILE A 79 8.91 1.77 -20.66
N ASP A 80 10.09 2.27 -21.05
CA ASP A 80 10.47 2.40 -22.45
C ASP A 80 10.56 1.04 -23.15
N THR A 81 11.18 0.07 -22.49
CA THR A 81 11.28 -1.30 -23.03
C THR A 81 9.90 -1.94 -23.18
N PHE A 82 9.03 -1.77 -22.19
CA PHE A 82 7.66 -2.27 -22.27
C PHE A 82 6.93 -1.67 -23.49
N ASN A 83 7.03 -0.35 -23.66
CA ASN A 83 6.35 0.33 -24.77
C ASN A 83 6.85 -0.12 -26.14
N GLU A 84 8.15 -0.35 -26.29
CA GLU A 84 8.73 -0.88 -27.53
C GLU A 84 8.17 -2.26 -27.85
N ILE A 85 8.17 -3.17 -26.88
CA ILE A 85 7.65 -4.52 -27.04
C ILE A 85 6.16 -4.50 -27.37
N PHE A 86 5.39 -3.69 -26.63
CA PHE A 86 3.94 -3.58 -26.82
C PHE A 86 3.58 -3.03 -28.20
N ALA A 87 4.35 -2.08 -28.72
CA ALA A 87 4.13 -1.53 -30.05
C ALA A 87 4.33 -2.57 -31.16
N GLU A 88 5.26 -3.51 -30.96
CA GLU A 88 5.53 -4.57 -31.95
C GLU A 88 4.40 -5.61 -32.03
N VAL A 89 3.64 -5.81 -30.94
CA VAL A 89 2.60 -6.84 -30.89
C VAL A 89 1.21 -6.31 -31.21
N GLN A 90 1.07 -5.02 -31.47
CA GLN A 90 -0.21 -4.40 -31.85
C GLN A 90 -0.47 -4.46 -33.35
#